data_da99bb17d78781279e02ee35e3b3e542
#
_entry.id   da99bb17d78781279e02ee35e3b3e542
#
_cell.length_a   1.000
_cell.length_b   1.000
_cell.length_c   1.000
_cell.angle_alpha   90.00
_cell.angle_beta   90.00
_cell.angle_gamma   90.00
#
_symmetry.space_group_name_H-M   'P 1'
#
loop_
_entity.id
_entity.type
_entity.pdbx_description
1 polymer ?
#
loop_
_entity_poly.entity_id
_entity_poly.type
_entity_poly.pdbx_seq_one_letter_code
_entity_poly.pdbx_strand_id
1 'polypeptide(L)'
;MEKAFIFDMDGTLLNSMIYWYESGARIIKDYFNDPKVVDKIKEMSAREVVIYAKSELNANSVKEFRSRWLEAMMVHYLNDIKQVKGAKEFLDKCKEAGIRMGIATGTNETLSVPALQHQGLLDYFEFVISEDTVGKGKGEPDIYLLAAEKLGVTPENCIVFEDGLHGAKTVKKAGFKLVGIYDEVGKHYEEELKELADLYIYDFVNLDLDKILKSL
;
A
#
# COMPACT_ATOMS: atom_id res chain seq x y z
N MET A 1 -20.84 11.69 -13.15
CA MET A 1 -19.84 12.25 -12.20
C MET A 1 -18.51 11.63 -12.54
N GLU A 2 -17.46 12.41 -12.49
CA GLU A 2 -16.11 11.96 -12.82
C GLU A 2 -15.61 11.06 -11.69
N LYS A 3 -15.18 9.84 -12.01
CA LYS A 3 -14.60 8.91 -11.04
C LYS A 3 -13.09 9.03 -11.05
N ALA A 4 -12.45 8.82 -9.91
CA ALA A 4 -11.00 8.81 -9.76
C ALA A 4 -10.55 7.57 -8.98
N PHE A 5 -9.30 7.17 -9.15
CA PHE A 5 -8.74 5.99 -8.52
C PHE A 5 -7.57 6.35 -7.60
N ILE A 6 -7.56 5.77 -6.43
CA ILE A 6 -6.45 5.81 -5.48
C ILE A 6 -5.89 4.39 -5.38
N PHE A 7 -4.60 4.26 -5.54
CA PHE A 7 -3.93 2.97 -5.38
C PHE A 7 -3.03 2.99 -4.15
N ASP A 8 -3.09 1.94 -3.36
CA ASP A 8 -1.93 1.57 -2.57
C ASP A 8 -0.81 1.06 -3.48
N MET A 9 0.41 1.01 -2.98
CA MET A 9 1.58 0.58 -3.72
C MET A 9 1.99 -0.86 -3.39
N ASP A 10 2.27 -1.10 -2.11
CA ASP A 10 2.88 -2.34 -1.62
C ASP A 10 1.82 -3.43 -1.40
N GLY A 11 1.94 -4.57 -2.09
CA GLY A 11 0.91 -5.61 -2.10
C GLY A 11 -0.20 -5.34 -3.12
N THR A 12 -0.34 -4.10 -3.60
CA THR A 12 -1.39 -3.68 -4.53
C THR A 12 -0.87 -3.56 -5.96
N LEU A 13 0.10 -2.70 -6.22
CA LEU A 13 0.73 -2.54 -7.54
C LEU A 13 2.04 -3.33 -7.65
N LEU A 14 2.72 -3.52 -6.53
CA LEU A 14 4.00 -4.20 -6.42
C LEU A 14 3.91 -5.39 -5.47
N ASN A 15 4.45 -6.54 -5.87
CA ASN A 15 4.55 -7.75 -5.04
C ASN A 15 5.68 -7.57 -3.99
N SER A 16 5.55 -6.59 -3.12
CA SER A 16 6.61 -6.15 -2.20
C SER A 16 6.44 -6.64 -0.76
N MET A 17 5.25 -7.07 -0.36
CA MET A 17 4.93 -7.37 1.03
C MET A 17 5.82 -8.47 1.62
N ILE A 18 6.14 -9.52 0.84
CA ILE A 18 7.04 -10.58 1.29
C ILE A 18 8.44 -10.04 1.65
N TYR A 19 8.96 -9.07 0.88
CA TYR A 19 10.26 -8.45 1.12
C TYR A 19 10.25 -7.53 2.34
N TRP A 20 9.15 -6.78 2.55
CA TRP A 20 8.95 -6.01 3.77
C TRP A 20 9.01 -6.91 4.98
N TYR A 21 8.27 -8.01 4.92
CA TYR A 21 8.19 -8.99 5.99
C TYR A 21 9.53 -9.66 6.29
N GLU A 22 10.18 -10.25 5.29
CA GLU A 22 11.44 -11.00 5.46
C GLU A 22 12.58 -10.08 5.89
N SER A 23 12.69 -8.88 5.30
CA SER A 23 13.72 -7.90 5.67
C SER A 23 13.51 -7.40 7.11
N GLY A 24 12.28 -7.07 7.48
CA GLY A 24 11.94 -6.67 8.84
C GLY A 24 12.26 -7.76 9.86
N ALA A 25 11.80 -9.00 9.59
CA ALA A 25 12.03 -10.14 10.45
C ALA A 25 13.53 -10.51 10.60
N ARG A 26 14.33 -10.27 9.55
CA ARG A 26 15.78 -10.48 9.59
C ARG A 26 16.48 -9.41 10.43
N ILE A 27 16.20 -8.14 10.17
CA ILE A 27 16.88 -7.01 10.79
C ILE A 27 16.50 -6.88 12.25
N ILE A 28 15.24 -7.14 12.61
CA ILE A 28 14.76 -7.01 13.99
C ILE A 28 15.48 -7.96 14.96
N LYS A 29 15.95 -9.12 14.49
CA LYS A 29 16.71 -10.09 15.30
C LYS A 29 18.02 -9.53 15.81
N ASP A 30 18.57 -8.52 15.16
CA ASP A 30 19.81 -7.88 15.61
C ASP A 30 19.57 -6.96 16.82
N TYR A 31 18.32 -6.61 17.09
CA TYR A 31 17.92 -5.70 18.17
C TYR A 31 17.14 -6.39 19.28
N PHE A 32 16.52 -7.53 19.00
CA PHE A 32 15.69 -8.27 19.95
C PHE A 32 16.08 -9.76 19.97
N ASN A 33 16.50 -10.25 21.14
CA ASN A 33 16.87 -11.65 21.32
C ASN A 33 15.67 -12.59 21.57
N ASP A 34 14.44 -12.06 21.68
CA ASP A 34 13.23 -12.85 21.91
C ASP A 34 12.55 -13.22 20.59
N PRO A 35 12.46 -14.54 20.25
CA PRO A 35 11.74 -14.99 19.06
C PRO A 35 10.26 -14.55 19.00
N LYS A 36 9.60 -14.37 20.15
CA LYS A 36 8.22 -13.91 20.22
C LYS A 36 8.03 -12.48 19.67
N VAL A 37 9.07 -11.66 19.75
CA VAL A 37 9.08 -10.32 19.16
C VAL A 37 8.99 -10.41 17.64
N VAL A 38 9.75 -11.33 17.05
CA VAL A 38 9.74 -11.57 15.60
C VAL A 38 8.33 -11.99 15.13
N ASP A 39 7.69 -12.89 15.87
CA ASP A 39 6.34 -13.36 15.53
C ASP A 39 5.28 -12.25 15.68
N LYS A 40 5.40 -11.43 16.73
CA LYS A 40 4.52 -10.29 16.94
C LYS A 40 4.61 -9.24 15.79
N ILE A 41 5.81 -9.00 15.30
CA ILE A 41 6.06 -8.03 14.23
C ILE A 41 5.46 -8.46 12.88
N LYS A 42 5.29 -9.75 12.67
CA LYS A 42 4.68 -10.31 11.47
C LYS A 42 3.26 -9.80 11.19
N GLU A 43 2.54 -9.41 12.21
CA GLU A 43 1.16 -8.91 12.12
C GLU A 43 1.07 -7.37 12.06
N MET A 44 2.24 -6.69 12.08
CA MET A 44 2.33 -5.24 12.16
C MET A 44 2.63 -4.62 10.79
N SER A 45 2.01 -3.48 10.51
CA SER A 45 2.48 -2.59 9.42
C SER A 45 3.89 -2.07 9.71
N ALA A 46 4.61 -1.61 8.68
CA ALA A 46 5.94 -1.03 8.84
C ALA A 46 5.97 0.12 9.86
N ARG A 47 4.92 0.95 9.89
CA ARG A 47 4.76 2.03 10.87
C ARG A 47 4.62 1.49 12.29
N GLU A 48 3.78 0.48 12.50
CA GLU A 48 3.58 -0.15 13.81
C GLU A 48 4.86 -0.80 14.32
N VAL A 49 5.64 -1.44 13.46
CA VAL A 49 6.96 -1.98 13.82
C VAL A 49 7.91 -0.88 14.30
N VAL A 50 7.93 0.27 13.62
CA VAL A 50 8.74 1.42 14.06
C VAL A 50 8.24 1.98 15.39
N ILE A 51 6.92 2.06 15.60
CA ILE A 51 6.35 2.50 16.89
C ILE A 51 6.72 1.53 18.01
N TYR A 52 6.61 0.23 17.76
CA TYR A 52 7.02 -0.81 18.70
C TYR A 52 8.51 -0.72 19.00
N ALA A 53 9.35 -0.58 17.98
CA ALA A 53 10.79 -0.38 18.19
C ALA A 53 11.09 0.86 19.05
N LYS A 54 10.33 1.94 18.90
CA LYS A 54 10.45 3.15 19.74
C LYS A 54 10.09 2.92 21.22
N SER A 55 9.20 1.98 21.51
CA SER A 55 8.84 1.65 22.90
C SER A 55 9.90 0.79 23.60
N GLU A 56 10.66 0.01 22.84
CA GLU A 56 11.56 -1.02 23.37
C GLU A 56 13.06 -0.65 23.24
N LEU A 57 13.41 0.19 22.27
CA LEU A 57 14.80 0.54 21.95
C LEU A 57 15.08 2.02 22.24
N ASN A 58 16.36 2.32 22.48
CA ASN A 58 16.80 3.72 22.54
C ASN A 58 16.73 4.40 21.15
N ALA A 59 16.70 5.72 21.13
CA ALA A 59 16.50 6.52 19.92
C ALA A 59 17.53 6.24 18.80
N ASN A 60 18.80 5.97 19.16
CA ASN A 60 19.85 5.67 18.19
C ASN A 60 19.61 4.31 17.53
N SER A 61 19.27 3.28 18.30
CA SER A 61 18.94 1.95 17.80
C SER A 61 17.69 1.97 16.90
N VAL A 62 16.67 2.77 17.25
CA VAL A 62 15.48 2.96 16.39
C VAL A 62 15.86 3.58 15.06
N LYS A 63 16.68 4.63 15.07
CA LYS A 63 17.15 5.30 13.85
C LYS A 63 17.94 4.36 12.96
N GLU A 64 18.86 3.62 13.54
CA GLU A 64 19.68 2.63 12.83
C GLU A 64 18.83 1.50 12.25
N PHE A 65 17.92 0.91 13.05
CA PHE A 65 16.98 -0.12 12.61
C PHE A 65 16.17 0.36 11.40
N ARG A 66 15.56 1.54 11.51
CA ARG A 66 14.76 2.13 10.43
C ARG A 66 15.60 2.34 9.16
N SER A 67 16.81 2.90 9.29
CA SER A 67 17.70 3.14 8.14
C SER A 67 18.05 1.83 7.42
N ARG A 68 18.50 0.82 8.17
CA ARG A 68 18.85 -0.49 7.62
C ARG A 68 17.67 -1.17 6.92
N TRP A 69 16.46 -1.03 7.48
CA TRP A 69 15.26 -1.62 6.87
C TRP A 69 14.91 -0.92 5.56
N LEU A 70 14.90 0.41 5.55
CA LEU A 70 14.64 1.19 4.35
C LEU A 70 15.72 0.96 3.26
N GLU A 71 16.99 0.87 3.63
CA GLU A 71 18.08 0.52 2.71
C GLU A 71 17.89 -0.87 2.09
N ALA A 72 17.53 -1.87 2.89
CA ALA A 72 17.24 -3.22 2.40
C ALA A 72 16.04 -3.21 1.43
N MET A 73 14.99 -2.48 1.76
CA MET A 73 13.83 -2.35 0.87
C MET A 73 14.16 -1.64 -0.43
N MET A 74 14.99 -0.60 -0.40
CA MET A 74 15.44 0.07 -1.64
C MET A 74 16.15 -0.92 -2.58
N VAL A 75 17.02 -1.78 -2.03
CA VAL A 75 17.68 -2.81 -2.83
C VAL A 75 16.66 -3.75 -3.48
N HIS A 76 15.65 -4.18 -2.72
CA HIS A 76 14.62 -5.07 -3.24
C HIS A 76 13.75 -4.38 -4.32
N TYR A 77 13.35 -3.11 -4.10
CA TYR A 77 12.59 -2.35 -5.12
C TYR A 77 13.31 -2.22 -6.45
N LEU A 78 14.63 -2.10 -6.41
CA LEU A 78 15.44 -1.92 -7.63
C LEU A 78 15.85 -3.24 -8.30
N ASN A 79 15.76 -4.39 -7.63
CA ASN A 79 16.29 -5.64 -8.19
C ASN A 79 15.29 -6.80 -8.21
N ASP A 80 14.47 -6.95 -7.18
CA ASP A 80 13.75 -8.18 -6.93
C ASP A 80 12.23 -8.05 -7.10
N ILE A 81 11.67 -6.94 -6.62
CA ILE A 81 10.23 -6.68 -6.61
C ILE A 81 9.71 -6.50 -8.03
N LYS A 82 8.60 -7.17 -8.33
CA LYS A 82 7.90 -7.09 -9.62
C LYS A 82 6.52 -6.47 -9.41
N GLN A 83 5.98 -5.95 -10.49
CA GLN A 83 4.59 -5.51 -10.55
C GLN A 83 3.64 -6.68 -10.31
N VAL A 84 2.50 -6.42 -9.69
CA VAL A 84 1.37 -7.34 -9.71
C VAL A 84 0.95 -7.56 -11.16
N LYS A 85 0.60 -8.79 -11.51
CA LYS A 85 0.27 -9.15 -12.90
C LYS A 85 -0.85 -8.27 -13.47
N GLY A 86 -0.63 -7.73 -14.66
CA GLY A 86 -1.60 -6.89 -15.36
C GLY A 86 -1.75 -5.47 -14.80
N ALA A 87 -0.97 -5.08 -13.76
CA ALA A 87 -1.07 -3.74 -13.16
C ALA A 87 -0.80 -2.65 -14.20
N LYS A 88 0.31 -2.74 -14.94
CA LYS A 88 0.65 -1.74 -15.95
C LYS A 88 -0.40 -1.65 -17.06
N GLU A 89 -0.85 -2.78 -17.58
CA GLU A 89 -1.86 -2.85 -18.63
C GLU A 89 -3.21 -2.26 -18.16
N PHE A 90 -3.56 -2.43 -16.88
CA PHE A 90 -4.74 -1.81 -16.31
C PHE A 90 -4.58 -0.29 -16.16
N LEU A 91 -3.42 0.17 -15.69
CA LEU A 91 -3.10 1.60 -15.61
C LEU A 91 -3.09 2.26 -16.98
N ASP A 92 -2.60 1.58 -18.03
CA ASP A 92 -2.67 2.05 -19.42
C ASP A 92 -4.14 2.31 -19.83
N LYS A 93 -5.03 1.35 -19.60
CA LYS A 93 -6.48 1.50 -19.87
C LYS A 93 -7.11 2.67 -19.09
N CYS A 94 -6.75 2.81 -17.80
CA CYS A 94 -7.24 3.92 -16.98
C CYS A 94 -6.80 5.27 -17.55
N LYS A 95 -5.52 5.38 -17.94
CA LYS A 95 -4.96 6.60 -18.54
C LYS A 95 -5.61 6.94 -19.88
N GLU A 96 -5.80 5.94 -20.75
CA GLU A 96 -6.51 6.10 -22.04
C GLU A 96 -7.98 6.55 -21.87
N ALA A 97 -8.63 6.07 -20.81
CA ALA A 97 -9.99 6.48 -20.45
C ALA A 97 -10.05 7.83 -19.72
N GLY A 98 -8.92 8.48 -19.48
CA GLY A 98 -8.87 9.79 -18.80
C GLY A 98 -9.16 9.71 -17.30
N ILE A 99 -9.03 8.53 -16.67
CA ILE A 99 -9.22 8.38 -15.23
C ILE A 99 -8.06 9.04 -14.48
N ARG A 100 -8.38 9.95 -13.57
CA ARG A 100 -7.40 10.57 -12.68
C ARG A 100 -6.96 9.57 -11.62
N MET A 101 -5.66 9.47 -11.38
CA MET A 101 -5.08 8.47 -10.49
C MET A 101 -4.07 9.08 -9.54
N GLY A 102 -4.05 8.59 -8.29
CA GLY A 102 -3.07 8.96 -7.28
C GLY A 102 -2.64 7.76 -6.43
N ILE A 103 -1.48 7.89 -5.79
CA ILE A 103 -0.96 6.90 -4.83
C ILE A 103 -1.16 7.40 -3.41
N ALA A 104 -1.69 6.50 -2.55
CA ALA A 104 -1.77 6.65 -1.10
C ALA A 104 -1.13 5.44 -0.41
N THR A 105 0.12 5.56 0.03
CA THR A 105 0.94 4.44 0.51
C THR A 105 1.41 4.60 1.96
N GLY A 106 1.66 3.49 2.65
CA GLY A 106 2.36 3.47 3.94
C GLY A 106 3.87 3.74 3.81
N THR A 107 4.43 3.55 2.62
CA THR A 107 5.86 3.72 2.33
C THR A 107 6.18 5.17 2.02
N ASN A 108 7.18 5.74 2.72
CA ASN A 108 7.57 7.14 2.52
C ASN A 108 8.02 7.43 1.08
N GLU A 109 7.88 8.69 0.67
CA GLU A 109 8.14 9.13 -0.71
C GLU A 109 9.60 8.94 -1.13
N THR A 110 10.55 8.90 -0.19
CA THR A 110 11.98 8.65 -0.50
C THR A 110 12.25 7.24 -1.00
N LEU A 111 11.34 6.29 -0.72
CA LEU A 111 11.35 4.93 -1.24
C LEU A 111 10.33 4.73 -2.36
N SER A 112 9.09 5.14 -2.15
CA SER A 112 7.99 4.84 -3.07
C SER A 112 8.15 5.52 -4.43
N VAL A 113 8.63 6.77 -4.47
CA VAL A 113 8.84 7.48 -5.76
C VAL A 113 9.92 6.81 -6.61
N PRO A 114 11.15 6.52 -6.10
CA PRO A 114 12.14 5.77 -6.88
C PRO A 114 11.67 4.36 -7.27
N ALA A 115 10.93 3.67 -6.41
CA ALA A 115 10.37 2.35 -6.70
C ALA A 115 9.41 2.40 -7.90
N LEU A 116 8.42 3.31 -7.86
CA LEU A 116 7.47 3.52 -8.95
C LEU A 116 8.17 3.97 -10.24
N GLN A 117 9.17 4.83 -10.14
CA GLN A 117 9.96 5.27 -11.29
C GLN A 117 10.74 4.12 -11.92
N HIS A 118 11.39 3.29 -11.11
CA HIS A 118 12.11 2.09 -11.59
C HIS A 118 11.19 1.10 -12.29
N GLN A 119 9.96 0.94 -11.79
CA GLN A 119 8.94 0.09 -12.39
C GLN A 119 8.24 0.71 -13.62
N GLY A 120 8.54 1.97 -13.96
CA GLY A 120 7.87 2.69 -15.05
C GLY A 120 6.40 2.99 -14.77
N LEU A 121 6.01 3.11 -13.49
CA LEU A 121 4.64 3.36 -13.08
C LEU A 121 4.40 4.79 -12.59
N LEU A 122 5.44 5.58 -12.30
CA LEU A 122 5.29 6.90 -11.67
C LEU A 122 4.42 7.85 -12.52
N ASP A 123 4.58 7.85 -13.84
CA ASP A 123 3.93 8.79 -14.77
C ASP A 123 2.42 8.52 -15.01
N TYR A 124 1.86 7.50 -14.34
CA TYR A 124 0.41 7.26 -14.32
C TYR A 124 -0.31 8.09 -13.26
N PHE A 125 0.40 8.58 -12.26
CA PHE A 125 -0.17 9.18 -11.06
C PHE A 125 0.10 10.68 -11.00
N GLU A 126 -0.92 11.44 -10.61
CA GLU A 126 -0.80 12.90 -10.42
C GLU A 126 0.05 13.24 -9.19
N PHE A 127 0.08 12.34 -8.21
CA PHE A 127 0.85 12.47 -6.97
C PHE A 127 1.12 11.11 -6.33
N VAL A 128 2.13 11.09 -5.48
CA VAL A 128 2.40 10.05 -4.49
C VAL A 128 2.34 10.71 -3.13
N ILE A 129 1.50 10.24 -2.22
CA ILE A 129 1.45 10.67 -0.83
C ILE A 129 1.62 9.47 0.09
N SER A 130 2.29 9.69 1.20
CA SER A 130 2.54 8.66 2.20
C SER A 130 1.88 8.99 3.55
N GLU A 131 1.90 8.01 4.46
CA GLU A 131 1.50 8.23 5.84
C GLU A 131 2.29 9.36 6.51
N ASP A 132 3.56 9.57 6.12
CA ASP A 132 4.38 10.66 6.64
C ASP A 132 3.84 12.04 6.22
N THR A 133 3.21 12.15 5.04
CA THR A 133 2.57 13.39 4.54
C THR A 133 1.46 13.87 5.48
N VAL A 134 0.64 12.95 5.99
CA VAL A 134 -0.50 13.26 6.87
C VAL A 134 -0.17 13.09 8.36
N GLY A 135 0.98 12.50 8.69
CA GLY A 135 1.40 12.23 10.06
C GLY A 135 0.61 11.13 10.79
N LYS A 136 -0.27 10.42 10.08
CA LYS A 136 -1.14 9.36 10.60
C LYS A 136 -1.05 8.11 9.72
N GLY A 137 -1.26 6.93 10.32
CA GLY A 137 -1.32 5.66 9.61
C GLY A 137 -2.65 5.47 8.86
N LYS A 138 -2.70 4.51 7.93
CA LYS A 138 -3.89 4.11 7.15
C LYS A 138 -5.09 3.61 7.98
N GLY A 139 -4.93 3.45 9.29
CA GLY A 139 -6.05 3.26 10.24
C GLY A 139 -6.92 4.50 10.41
N GLU A 140 -6.42 5.67 10.02
CA GLU A 140 -7.16 6.93 9.97
C GLU A 140 -7.41 7.31 8.49
N PRO A 141 -8.56 7.96 8.17
CA PRO A 141 -8.95 8.21 6.79
C PRO A 141 -8.18 9.35 6.12
N ASP A 142 -7.34 10.06 6.85
CA ASP A 142 -6.72 11.32 6.42
C ASP A 142 -5.97 11.22 5.09
N ILE A 143 -5.22 10.13 4.86
CA ILE A 143 -4.47 9.95 3.62
C ILE A 143 -5.40 9.75 2.41
N TYR A 144 -6.48 8.98 2.57
CA TYR A 144 -7.44 8.73 1.50
C TYR A 144 -8.29 9.98 1.20
N LEU A 145 -8.70 10.71 2.25
CA LEU A 145 -9.43 11.97 2.09
C LEU A 145 -8.57 13.02 1.39
N LEU A 146 -7.30 13.17 1.77
CA LEU A 146 -6.37 14.06 1.09
C LEU A 146 -6.15 13.65 -0.38
N ALA A 147 -6.06 12.36 -0.66
CA ALA A 147 -5.93 11.85 -2.02
C ALA A 147 -7.17 12.18 -2.87
N ALA A 148 -8.39 11.97 -2.34
CA ALA A 148 -9.63 12.31 -3.02
C ALA A 148 -9.75 13.83 -3.27
N GLU A 149 -9.39 14.66 -2.28
CA GLU A 149 -9.33 16.12 -2.42
C GLU A 149 -8.40 16.53 -3.57
N LYS A 150 -7.19 15.97 -3.63
CA LYS A 150 -6.21 16.23 -4.70
C LYS A 150 -6.74 15.81 -6.08
N LEU A 151 -7.51 14.73 -6.15
CA LEU A 151 -8.17 14.26 -7.37
C LEU A 151 -9.48 15.03 -7.68
N GLY A 152 -9.90 15.95 -6.82
CA GLY A 152 -11.09 16.77 -7.04
C GLY A 152 -12.40 15.98 -7.01
N VAL A 153 -12.46 14.86 -6.29
CA VAL A 153 -13.63 13.99 -6.16
C VAL A 153 -14.02 13.81 -4.70
N THR A 154 -15.28 13.43 -4.48
CA THR A 154 -15.74 13.01 -3.15
C THR A 154 -15.47 11.53 -2.92
N PRO A 155 -15.42 11.05 -1.66
CA PRO A 155 -15.14 9.64 -1.35
C PRO A 155 -16.02 8.65 -2.14
N GLU A 156 -17.32 8.90 -2.26
CA GLU A 156 -18.26 8.03 -2.97
C GLU A 156 -18.01 7.94 -4.49
N ASN A 157 -17.27 8.90 -5.06
CA ASN A 157 -16.85 8.91 -6.46
C ASN A 157 -15.41 8.45 -6.64
N CYS A 158 -14.78 7.97 -5.58
CA CYS A 158 -13.41 7.51 -5.59
C CYS A 158 -13.33 6.01 -5.30
N ILE A 159 -12.56 5.30 -6.10
CA ILE A 159 -12.31 3.86 -5.94
C ILE A 159 -10.88 3.69 -5.43
N VAL A 160 -10.76 3.01 -4.29
CA VAL A 160 -9.46 2.70 -3.67
C VAL A 160 -9.12 1.24 -3.94
N PHE A 161 -7.89 0.99 -4.37
CA PHE A 161 -7.31 -0.34 -4.55
C PHE A 161 -6.35 -0.59 -3.37
N GLU A 162 -6.60 -1.67 -2.61
CA GLU A 162 -5.92 -1.93 -1.34
C GLU A 162 -5.87 -3.43 -1.04
N ASP A 163 -4.72 -3.93 -0.57
CA ASP A 163 -4.53 -5.33 -0.14
C ASP A 163 -4.60 -5.49 1.38
N GLY A 164 -4.25 -4.43 2.13
CA GLY A 164 -4.19 -4.44 3.58
C GLY A 164 -5.57 -4.30 4.24
N LEU A 165 -5.97 -5.27 5.06
CA LEU A 165 -7.26 -5.27 5.76
C LEU A 165 -7.48 -4.00 6.60
N HIS A 166 -6.43 -3.46 7.21
CA HIS A 166 -6.51 -2.26 8.04
C HIS A 166 -6.87 -1.01 7.23
N GLY A 167 -6.19 -0.81 6.10
CA GLY A 167 -6.52 0.25 5.14
C GLY A 167 -7.92 0.07 4.54
N ALA A 168 -8.26 -1.15 4.14
CA ALA A 168 -9.56 -1.50 3.59
C ALA A 168 -10.74 -1.15 4.52
N LYS A 169 -10.63 -1.45 5.83
CA LYS A 169 -11.62 -1.07 6.83
C LYS A 169 -11.81 0.44 6.92
N THR A 170 -10.71 1.18 6.86
CA THR A 170 -10.72 2.65 6.91
C THR A 170 -11.36 3.24 5.65
N VAL A 171 -11.00 2.72 4.47
CA VAL A 171 -11.57 3.09 3.17
C VAL A 171 -13.10 2.94 3.18
N LYS A 172 -13.60 1.79 3.60
CA LYS A 172 -15.06 1.54 3.67
C LYS A 172 -15.76 2.43 4.68
N LYS A 173 -15.18 2.60 5.87
CA LYS A 173 -15.74 3.48 6.92
C LYS A 173 -15.81 4.94 6.47
N ALA A 174 -14.88 5.39 5.64
CA ALA A 174 -14.81 6.75 5.11
C ALA A 174 -15.70 6.96 3.86
N GLY A 175 -16.43 5.96 3.41
CA GLY A 175 -17.40 6.07 2.32
C GLY A 175 -16.86 5.88 0.91
N PHE A 176 -15.62 5.43 0.78
CA PHE A 176 -15.03 5.09 -0.51
C PHE A 176 -15.55 3.74 -1.05
N LYS A 177 -15.38 3.55 -2.35
CA LYS A 177 -15.47 2.24 -3.00
C LYS A 177 -14.15 1.51 -2.88
N LEU A 178 -14.19 0.21 -2.66
CA LEU A 178 -13.01 -0.62 -2.40
C LEU A 178 -12.88 -1.75 -3.42
N VAL A 179 -11.76 -1.80 -4.11
CA VAL A 179 -11.27 -3.00 -4.79
C VAL A 179 -10.22 -3.65 -3.88
N GLY A 180 -10.58 -4.77 -3.28
CA GLY A 180 -9.65 -5.59 -2.49
C GLY A 180 -8.74 -6.40 -3.41
N ILE A 181 -7.45 -6.48 -3.11
CA ILE A 181 -6.47 -7.21 -3.91
C ILE A 181 -5.81 -8.29 -3.05
N TYR A 182 -5.61 -9.46 -3.66
CA TYR A 182 -4.89 -10.55 -3.03
C TYR A 182 -3.40 -10.24 -2.88
N ASP A 183 -2.89 -10.46 -1.66
CA ASP A 183 -1.46 -10.57 -1.38
C ASP A 183 -1.20 -11.84 -0.56
N GLU A 184 -0.10 -12.56 -0.86
CA GLU A 184 0.22 -13.83 -0.19
C GLU A 184 0.48 -13.65 1.31
N VAL A 185 1.04 -12.51 1.73
CA VAL A 185 1.28 -12.20 3.15
C VAL A 185 -0.05 -11.96 3.87
N GLY A 186 -1.02 -11.33 3.17
CA GLY A 186 -2.37 -11.05 3.65
C GLY A 186 -3.35 -12.22 3.60
N LYS A 187 -2.93 -13.39 3.16
CA LYS A 187 -3.80 -14.57 2.97
C LYS A 187 -4.61 -14.97 4.20
N HIS A 188 -4.11 -14.72 5.38
CA HIS A 188 -4.78 -15.09 6.63
C HIS A 188 -6.04 -14.24 6.92
N TYR A 189 -6.22 -13.08 6.29
CA TYR A 189 -7.42 -12.25 6.35
C TYR A 189 -8.14 -12.11 4.99
N GLU A 190 -7.82 -12.95 4.03
CA GLU A 190 -8.39 -12.89 2.68
C GLU A 190 -9.92 -12.89 2.67
N GLU A 191 -10.55 -13.78 3.44
CA GLU A 191 -12.01 -13.86 3.49
C GLU A 191 -12.64 -12.59 4.07
N GLU A 192 -12.04 -12.01 5.11
CA GLU A 192 -12.53 -10.76 5.69
C GLU A 192 -12.38 -9.59 4.69
N LEU A 193 -11.29 -9.54 3.93
CA LEU A 193 -11.09 -8.54 2.89
C LEU A 193 -12.09 -8.72 1.75
N LYS A 194 -12.40 -9.95 1.33
CA LYS A 194 -13.43 -10.25 0.33
C LYS A 194 -14.83 -9.78 0.75
N GLU A 195 -15.20 -10.02 2.00
CA GLU A 195 -16.50 -9.58 2.54
C GLU A 195 -16.62 -8.06 2.59
N LEU A 196 -15.51 -7.37 2.82
CA LEU A 196 -15.47 -5.91 2.95
C LEU A 196 -15.46 -5.20 1.61
N ALA A 197 -14.81 -5.78 0.60
CA ALA A 197 -14.59 -5.18 -0.71
C ALA A 197 -15.86 -5.14 -1.56
N ASP A 198 -16.05 -4.04 -2.31
CA ASP A 198 -17.09 -3.96 -3.34
C ASP A 198 -16.75 -4.85 -4.55
N LEU A 199 -15.44 -5.05 -4.80
CA LEU A 199 -14.89 -6.00 -5.75
C LEU A 199 -13.59 -6.57 -5.17
N TYR A 200 -13.38 -7.87 -5.32
CA TYR A 200 -12.12 -8.53 -4.94
C TYR A 200 -11.44 -9.14 -6.15
N ILE A 201 -10.13 -8.95 -6.27
CA ILE A 201 -9.33 -9.45 -7.38
C ILE A 201 -8.06 -10.13 -6.89
N TYR A 202 -7.57 -11.11 -7.65
CA TYR A 202 -6.28 -11.77 -7.38
C TYR A 202 -5.10 -11.08 -8.07
N ASP A 203 -5.38 -10.43 -9.19
CA ASP A 203 -4.44 -9.61 -9.97
C ASP A 203 -5.25 -8.72 -10.93
N PHE A 204 -4.55 -7.92 -11.74
CA PHE A 204 -5.20 -7.03 -12.71
C PHE A 204 -5.44 -7.67 -14.08
N VAL A 205 -5.10 -8.96 -14.27
CA VAL A 205 -5.27 -9.64 -15.56
C VAL A 205 -6.74 -9.71 -15.94
N ASN A 206 -7.07 -9.22 -17.13
CA ASN A 206 -8.45 -9.16 -17.64
C ASN A 206 -9.45 -8.37 -16.78
N LEU A 207 -8.95 -7.50 -15.89
CA LEU A 207 -9.81 -6.61 -15.14
C LEU A 207 -10.52 -5.64 -16.11
N ASP A 208 -11.85 -5.63 -16.03
CA ASP A 208 -12.72 -4.85 -16.90
C ASP A 208 -12.98 -3.47 -16.29
N LEU A 209 -12.35 -2.44 -16.86
CA LEU A 209 -12.51 -1.06 -16.41
C LEU A 209 -13.97 -0.56 -16.52
N ASP A 210 -14.65 -0.90 -17.61
CA ASP A 210 -16.04 -0.49 -17.81
C ASP A 210 -16.98 -1.10 -16.76
N LYS A 211 -16.71 -2.34 -16.38
CA LYS A 211 -17.46 -3.01 -15.32
C LYS A 211 -17.22 -2.32 -13.97
N ILE A 212 -15.98 -1.98 -13.65
CA ILE A 212 -15.62 -1.24 -12.41
C ILE A 212 -16.36 0.09 -12.39
N LEU A 213 -16.30 0.87 -13.48
CA LEU A 213 -16.92 2.19 -13.56
C LEU A 213 -18.46 2.16 -13.48
N LYS A 214 -19.08 1.06 -13.87
CA LYS A 214 -20.56 0.90 -13.85
C LYS A 214 -21.09 0.28 -12.57
N SER A 215 -20.32 -0.59 -11.91
CA SER A 215 -20.77 -1.37 -10.76
C SER A 215 -20.33 -0.80 -9.42
N LEU A 216 -19.34 0.04 -9.38
CA LEU A 216 -18.85 0.74 -8.20
C LEU A 216 -19.11 2.24 -8.28
#